data_0cf44792795b734eaf976c52e97963ff
#
_entry.id   0cf44792795b734eaf976c52e97963ff
#
_cell.length_a   1.000
_cell.length_b   1.000
_cell.length_c   1.000
_cell.angle_alpha   90.00
_cell.angle_beta   90.00
_cell.angle_gamma   90.00
#
_symmetry.space_group_name_H-M   'P 1'
#
loop_
_entity.id
_entity.type
_entity.pdbx_description
1 polymer ?
#
loop_
_entity_poly.entity_id
_entity_poly.type
_entity_poly.pdbx_seq_one_letter_code
_entity_poly.pdbx_strand_id
1 'polypeptide(L)'
;MAEALGVPVVTKPVYPYAESPSIDVVMSHITGSSIQWGSNPQITSSTLSETAYLFLSFACHSLWPISHLHTIPLERCVFLYAFMSGASISFPHLFLRSSNEVHRSSAIGHALIHPIFIHRILLFLGLANFPSGEPIHVRSFRCYLS
;
A
#
# COMPACT_ATOMS: atom_id res chain seq x y z
N MET A 1 16.78 -3.40 5.55
CA MET A 1 15.35 -3.02 5.78
C MET A 1 14.41 -4.24 5.76
N ALA A 2 14.42 -5.09 4.73
CA ALA A 2 13.54 -6.27 4.71
C ALA A 2 13.73 -7.17 5.94
N GLU A 3 14.96 -7.39 6.35
CA GLU A 3 15.31 -8.15 7.56
C GLU A 3 14.75 -7.49 8.82
N ALA A 4 14.91 -6.19 8.98
CA ALA A 4 14.35 -5.43 10.10
C ALA A 4 12.82 -5.52 10.18
N LEU A 5 12.15 -5.61 9.02
CA LEU A 5 10.71 -5.75 8.92
C LEU A 5 10.24 -7.21 9.11
N GLY A 6 11.16 -8.16 9.09
CA GLY A 6 10.84 -9.59 9.16
C GLY A 6 10.10 -10.11 7.93
N VAL A 7 10.34 -9.52 6.77
CA VAL A 7 9.74 -9.91 5.50
C VAL A 7 10.78 -10.57 4.58
N PRO A 8 10.36 -11.48 3.69
CA PRO A 8 11.28 -12.12 2.75
C PRO A 8 12.02 -11.08 1.89
N VAL A 9 13.31 -11.31 1.68
CA VAL A 9 14.13 -10.50 0.79
C VAL A 9 13.84 -10.93 -0.64
N VAL A 10 13.25 -10.02 -1.43
CA VAL A 10 13.08 -10.21 -2.87
C VAL A 10 14.27 -9.56 -3.57
N THR A 11 15.14 -10.38 -4.14
CA THR A 11 16.41 -9.91 -4.74
C THR A 11 16.20 -9.10 -6.02
N LYS A 12 15.18 -9.43 -6.80
CA LYS A 12 14.80 -8.72 -8.03
C LYS A 12 13.29 -8.54 -8.07
N PRO A 13 12.73 -7.57 -7.34
CA PRO A 13 11.31 -7.31 -7.41
C PRO A 13 10.91 -6.78 -8.78
N VAL A 14 9.77 -7.21 -9.28
CA VAL A 14 9.17 -6.69 -10.50
C VAL A 14 8.48 -5.35 -10.22
N TYR A 15 7.84 -5.23 -9.07
CA TYR A 15 7.25 -3.97 -8.62
C TYR A 15 8.12 -3.33 -7.52
N PRO A 16 8.48 -2.04 -7.60
CA PRO A 16 8.02 -1.08 -8.62
C PRO A 16 8.61 -1.39 -10.00
N TYR A 17 7.79 -1.23 -11.02
CA TYR A 17 8.21 -1.44 -12.41
C TYR A 17 9.27 -0.42 -12.82
N ALA A 18 10.29 -0.86 -13.52
CA ALA A 18 11.28 0.03 -14.17
C ALA A 18 10.62 0.87 -15.27
N GLU A 19 9.75 0.22 -16.05
CA GLU A 19 8.86 0.86 -17.02
C GLU A 19 7.43 0.48 -16.66
N SER A 20 6.58 1.47 -16.41
CA SER A 20 5.19 1.23 -16.06
C SER A 20 4.46 0.53 -17.22
N PRO A 21 3.67 -0.51 -16.95
CA PRO A 21 2.84 -1.12 -17.96
C PRO A 21 1.86 -0.09 -18.54
N SER A 22 1.41 -0.32 -19.77
CA SER A 22 0.46 0.60 -20.40
C SER A 22 -0.85 0.69 -19.59
N ILE A 23 -1.46 1.86 -19.60
CA ILE A 23 -2.70 2.13 -18.86
C ILE A 23 -3.79 1.14 -19.28
N ASP A 24 -3.93 0.86 -20.57
CA ASP A 24 -4.95 -0.05 -21.09
C ASP A 24 -4.78 -1.49 -20.56
N VAL A 25 -3.54 -1.96 -20.44
CA VAL A 25 -3.24 -3.29 -19.86
C VAL A 25 -3.61 -3.33 -18.38
N VAL A 26 -3.18 -2.32 -17.62
CA VAL A 26 -3.50 -2.22 -16.19
C VAL A 26 -5.02 -2.19 -16.00
N MET A 27 -5.68 -1.31 -16.74
CA MET A 27 -7.11 -1.08 -16.57
C MET A 27 -7.95 -2.27 -17.01
N SER A 28 -7.64 -2.89 -18.15
CA SER A 28 -8.34 -4.10 -18.58
C SER A 28 -8.25 -5.24 -17.56
N HIS A 29 -7.09 -5.35 -16.91
CA HIS A 29 -6.86 -6.39 -15.89
C HIS A 29 -7.67 -6.15 -14.62
N ILE A 30 -7.67 -4.91 -14.09
CA ILE A 30 -8.33 -4.59 -12.81
C ILE A 30 -9.83 -4.35 -12.93
N THR A 31 -10.33 -3.97 -14.11
CA THR A 31 -11.77 -3.74 -14.34
C THR A 31 -12.47 -4.94 -15.00
N GLY A 32 -11.69 -5.82 -15.64
CA GLY A 32 -12.24 -6.92 -16.45
C GLY A 32 -12.89 -6.44 -17.76
N SER A 33 -12.65 -5.20 -18.18
CA SER A 33 -13.24 -4.62 -19.40
C SER A 33 -12.16 -4.16 -20.38
N SER A 34 -12.40 -4.40 -21.68
CA SER A 34 -11.47 -4.04 -22.77
C SER A 34 -11.71 -2.63 -23.32
N ILE A 35 -12.10 -1.69 -22.48
CA ILE A 35 -12.36 -0.30 -22.87
C ILE A 35 -11.02 0.44 -22.99
N GLN A 36 -10.88 1.29 -24.00
CA GLN A 36 -9.75 2.22 -24.06
C GLN A 36 -9.93 3.36 -23.06
N TRP A 37 -8.96 3.54 -22.19
CA TRP A 37 -9.07 4.45 -21.04
C TRP A 37 -8.47 5.84 -21.28
N GLY A 38 -7.74 6.03 -22.35
CA GLY A 38 -7.05 7.29 -22.63
C GLY A 38 -5.89 7.57 -21.67
N SER A 39 -5.35 8.77 -21.74
CA SER A 39 -4.13 9.15 -21.01
C SER A 39 -4.35 9.52 -19.54
N ASN A 40 -5.57 9.84 -19.12
CA ASN A 40 -5.88 10.24 -17.75
C ASN A 40 -7.27 9.72 -17.31
N PRO A 41 -7.39 8.40 -17.06
CA PRO A 41 -8.67 7.80 -16.69
C PRO A 41 -9.10 8.24 -15.29
N GLN A 42 -10.37 8.57 -15.15
CA GLN A 42 -11.02 8.74 -13.85
C GLN A 42 -11.44 7.36 -13.33
N ILE A 43 -10.68 6.83 -12.39
CA ILE A 43 -10.89 5.49 -11.86
C ILE A 43 -11.59 5.60 -10.51
N THR A 44 -12.72 4.90 -10.39
CA THR A 44 -13.50 4.84 -9.15
C THR A 44 -13.59 3.40 -8.66
N SER A 45 -13.90 3.21 -7.40
CA SER A 45 -14.08 1.87 -6.83
C SER A 45 -15.18 1.07 -7.55
N SER A 46 -16.20 1.75 -8.09
CA SER A 46 -17.28 1.11 -8.84
C SER A 46 -16.90 0.59 -10.23
N THR A 47 -15.76 1.04 -10.77
CA THR A 47 -15.24 0.57 -12.06
C THR A 47 -14.38 -0.70 -11.94
N LEU A 48 -13.99 -1.07 -10.73
CA LEU A 48 -13.17 -2.25 -10.48
C LEU A 48 -14.01 -3.53 -10.56
N SER A 49 -13.36 -4.63 -10.96
CA SER A 49 -13.90 -5.96 -10.75
C SER A 49 -14.03 -6.27 -9.25
N GLU A 50 -14.92 -7.19 -8.87
CA GLU A 50 -15.10 -7.58 -7.45
C GLU A 50 -13.78 -8.02 -6.81
N THR A 51 -13.01 -8.81 -7.53
CA THR A 51 -11.70 -9.28 -7.06
C THR A 51 -10.73 -8.12 -6.85
N ALA A 52 -10.65 -7.19 -7.81
CA ALA A 52 -9.80 -6.01 -7.70
C ALA A 52 -10.23 -5.12 -6.53
N TYR A 53 -11.52 -4.96 -6.31
CA TYR A 53 -12.05 -4.20 -5.17
C TYR A 53 -11.68 -4.84 -3.82
N LEU A 54 -11.77 -6.15 -3.69
CA LEU A 54 -11.36 -6.86 -2.48
C LEU A 54 -9.87 -6.67 -2.19
N PHE A 55 -9.02 -6.83 -3.21
CA PHE A 55 -7.58 -6.60 -3.06
C PHE A 55 -7.23 -5.15 -2.74
N LEU A 56 -7.94 -4.20 -3.37
CA LEU A 56 -7.78 -2.78 -3.05
C LEU A 56 -8.14 -2.51 -1.59
N SER A 57 -9.25 -3.02 -1.12
CA SER A 57 -9.71 -2.87 0.26
C SER A 57 -8.68 -3.43 1.24
N PHE A 58 -8.17 -4.63 0.99
CA PHE A 58 -7.09 -5.22 1.79
C PHE A 58 -5.84 -4.35 1.78
N ALA A 59 -5.39 -3.91 0.61
CA ALA A 59 -4.20 -3.07 0.47
C ALA A 59 -4.35 -1.74 1.21
N CYS A 60 -5.52 -1.10 1.11
CA CYS A 60 -5.80 0.16 1.79
C CYS A 60 -5.86 0.03 3.31
N HIS A 61 -6.30 -1.11 3.82
CA HIS A 61 -6.32 -1.33 5.27
C HIS A 61 -4.97 -1.75 5.84
N SER A 62 -4.19 -2.53 5.09
CA SER A 62 -3.04 -3.23 5.64
C SER A 62 -1.69 -2.74 5.15
N LEU A 63 -1.60 -2.31 3.89
CA LEU A 63 -0.32 -2.05 3.23
C LEU A 63 -0.12 -0.58 2.88
N TRP A 64 -1.15 0.08 2.40
CA TRP A 64 -1.05 1.44 1.88
C TRP A 64 -2.34 2.23 2.15
N PRO A 65 -2.52 2.72 3.37
CA PRO A 65 -3.74 3.43 3.78
C PRO A 65 -4.06 4.63 2.89
N ILE A 66 -5.34 4.79 2.57
CA ILE A 66 -5.88 5.98 1.90
C ILE A 66 -7.10 6.49 2.65
N SER A 67 -7.28 7.80 2.60
CA SER A 67 -8.43 8.46 3.25
C SER A 67 -9.73 8.28 2.48
N HIS A 68 -9.68 8.11 1.15
CA HIS A 68 -10.86 8.04 0.28
C HIS A 68 -10.70 6.97 -0.80
N LEU A 69 -11.67 6.05 -0.87
CA LEU A 69 -11.72 4.98 -1.89
C LEU A 69 -12.46 5.40 -3.16
N HIS A 70 -13.03 6.61 -3.20
CA HIS A 70 -13.87 7.04 -4.32
C HIS A 70 -13.08 7.20 -5.62
N THR A 71 -11.96 7.90 -5.55
CA THR A 71 -11.09 8.10 -6.72
C THR A 71 -9.76 7.41 -6.45
N ILE A 72 -9.37 6.51 -7.35
CA ILE A 72 -8.17 5.69 -7.18
C ILE A 72 -7.08 6.27 -8.07
N PRO A 73 -5.96 6.74 -7.50
CA PRO A 73 -4.82 7.20 -8.27
C PRO A 73 -4.26 6.09 -9.17
N LEU A 74 -3.84 6.45 -10.39
CA LEU A 74 -3.29 5.50 -11.38
C LEU A 74 -2.17 4.63 -10.79
N GLU A 75 -1.36 5.21 -9.94
CA GLU A 75 -0.28 4.51 -9.26
C GLU A 75 -0.76 3.33 -8.40
N ARG A 76 -1.91 3.49 -7.74
CA ARG A 76 -2.52 2.40 -6.98
C ARG A 76 -3.13 1.34 -7.88
N CYS A 77 -3.60 1.74 -9.06
CA CYS A 77 -4.04 0.80 -10.08
C CYS A 77 -2.87 -0.06 -10.59
N VAL A 78 -1.71 0.55 -10.79
CA VAL A 78 -0.48 -0.17 -11.17
C VAL A 78 -0.02 -1.13 -10.06
N PHE A 79 -0.08 -0.70 -8.80
CA PHE A 79 0.20 -1.59 -7.67
C PHE A 79 -0.81 -2.74 -7.59
N LEU A 80 -2.10 -2.46 -7.74
CA LEU A 80 -3.17 -3.46 -7.72
C LEU A 80 -3.00 -4.48 -8.86
N TYR A 81 -2.64 -4.00 -10.04
CA TYR A 81 -2.28 -4.85 -11.18
C TYR A 81 -1.09 -5.77 -10.85
N ALA A 82 -0.01 -5.23 -10.27
CA ALA A 82 1.15 -6.01 -9.87
C ALA A 82 0.76 -7.11 -8.85
N PHE A 83 -0.07 -6.75 -7.88
CA PHE A 83 -0.52 -7.66 -6.85
C PHE A 83 -1.40 -8.78 -7.42
N MET A 84 -2.37 -8.45 -8.28
CA MET A 84 -3.28 -9.41 -8.90
C MET A 84 -2.58 -10.31 -9.93
N SER A 85 -1.59 -9.79 -10.63
CA SER A 85 -0.79 -10.59 -11.59
C SER A 85 0.25 -11.50 -10.92
N GLY A 86 0.35 -11.48 -9.59
CA GLY A 86 1.33 -12.27 -8.86
C GLY A 86 2.77 -11.79 -9.04
N ALA A 87 2.97 -10.53 -9.41
CA ALA A 87 4.31 -9.96 -9.54
C ALA A 87 5.03 -9.92 -8.19
N SER A 88 6.33 -10.15 -8.18
CA SER A 88 7.14 -10.02 -6.98
C SER A 88 7.24 -8.55 -6.55
N ILE A 89 6.83 -8.24 -5.33
CA ILE A 89 6.70 -6.88 -4.81
C ILE A 89 7.80 -6.60 -3.79
N SER A 90 8.46 -5.43 -3.92
CA SER A 90 9.36 -4.92 -2.89
C SER A 90 8.56 -4.36 -1.72
N PHE A 91 8.37 -5.13 -0.67
CA PHE A 91 7.68 -4.66 0.54
C PHE A 91 8.38 -3.45 1.20
N PRO A 92 9.72 -3.40 1.32
CA PRO A 92 10.41 -2.23 1.83
C PRO A 92 10.12 -0.95 1.04
N HIS A 93 10.03 -1.04 -0.29
CA HIS A 93 9.65 0.09 -1.13
C HIS A 93 8.23 0.56 -0.84
N LEU A 94 7.28 -0.38 -0.78
CA LEU A 94 5.88 -0.10 -0.49
C LEU A 94 5.71 0.58 0.89
N PHE A 95 6.41 0.05 1.90
CA PHE A 95 6.41 0.60 3.25
C PHE A 95 6.94 2.04 3.29
N LEU A 96 8.09 2.32 2.67
CA LEU A 96 8.68 3.66 2.63
C LEU A 96 7.76 4.63 1.90
N ARG A 97 7.14 4.18 0.82
CA ARG A 97 6.24 5.00 0.03
C ARG A 97 4.98 5.36 0.79
N SER A 98 4.31 4.38 1.39
CA SER A 98 3.11 4.62 2.21
C SER A 98 3.40 5.55 3.39
N SER A 99 4.53 5.36 4.06
CA SER A 99 4.95 6.22 5.17
C SER A 99 5.21 7.66 4.72
N ASN A 100 5.82 7.85 3.56
CA ASN A 100 6.14 9.16 3.00
C ASN A 100 4.89 9.91 2.53
N GLU A 101 3.90 9.23 1.96
CA GLU A 101 2.62 9.83 1.60
C GLU A 101 1.88 10.40 2.81
N VAL A 102 1.83 9.64 3.89
CA VAL A 102 1.18 10.10 5.13
C VAL A 102 1.91 11.27 5.74
N HIS A 103 3.24 11.23 5.74
CA HIS A 103 4.02 12.36 6.24
C HIS A 103 3.78 13.64 5.41
N ARG A 104 3.59 13.52 4.11
CA ARG A 104 3.30 14.67 3.22
C ARG A 104 1.87 15.16 3.31
N SER A 105 0.92 14.30 3.63
CA SER A 105 -0.46 14.71 3.86
C SER A 105 -0.54 15.40 5.23
N SER A 106 -0.26 16.69 5.27
CA SER A 106 -0.11 17.52 6.47
C SER A 106 -1.40 17.74 7.30
N ALA A 107 -2.33 16.84 7.28
CA ALA A 107 -3.49 16.88 8.15
C ALA A 107 -3.05 16.54 9.58
N ILE A 108 -3.12 17.51 10.44
CA ILE A 108 -2.88 17.40 11.89
C ILE A 108 -3.73 16.26 12.45
N GLY A 109 -3.09 15.23 13.02
CA GLY A 109 -3.79 14.13 13.68
C GLY A 109 -3.74 12.77 12.98
N HIS A 110 -2.92 12.59 11.96
CA HIS A 110 -2.71 11.27 11.37
C HIS A 110 -2.05 10.31 12.36
N ALA A 111 -2.70 9.18 12.56
CA ALA A 111 -2.13 8.09 13.30
C ALA A 111 -0.88 7.56 12.59
N LEU A 112 0.11 7.15 13.37
CA LEU A 112 1.33 6.54 12.84
C LEU A 112 0.97 5.32 12.00
N ILE A 113 1.35 5.32 10.73
CA ILE A 113 1.15 4.18 9.85
C ILE A 113 2.16 3.10 10.22
N HIS A 114 1.69 1.86 10.25
CA HIS A 114 2.53 0.70 10.52
C HIS A 114 3.38 0.79 11.79
N PRO A 115 2.80 1.11 12.96
CA PRO A 115 3.55 1.28 14.20
C PRO A 115 4.41 0.06 14.55
N ILE A 116 3.91 -1.14 14.26
CA ILE A 116 4.62 -2.40 14.48
C ILE A 116 5.90 -2.48 13.63
N PHE A 117 5.83 -2.08 12.37
CA PHE A 117 7.01 -2.11 11.49
C PHE A 117 8.02 -1.04 11.86
N ILE A 118 7.57 0.16 12.23
CA ILE A 118 8.44 1.22 12.74
C ILE A 118 9.13 0.75 14.02
N HIS A 119 8.39 0.16 14.94
CA HIS A 119 8.96 -0.39 16.16
C HIS A 119 10.02 -1.47 15.88
N ARG A 120 9.79 -2.39 14.96
CA ARG A 120 10.78 -3.39 14.54
C ARG A 120 12.04 -2.78 13.96
N ILE A 121 11.91 -1.73 13.14
CA ILE A 121 13.07 -1.00 12.60
C ILE A 121 13.86 -0.36 13.73
N LEU A 122 13.20 0.30 14.68
CA LEU A 122 13.87 0.94 15.82
C LEU A 122 14.60 -0.08 16.70
N LEU A 123 14.00 -1.24 16.95
CA LEU A 123 14.66 -2.35 17.65
C LEU A 123 15.89 -2.86 16.89
N PHE A 124 15.77 -3.07 15.60
CA PHE A 124 16.87 -3.54 14.74
C PHE A 124 18.04 -2.55 14.71
N LEU A 125 17.76 -1.24 14.75
CA LEU A 125 18.76 -0.19 14.80
C LEU A 125 19.32 0.07 16.22
N GLY A 126 18.82 -0.64 17.23
CA GLY A 126 19.22 -0.43 18.61
C GLY A 126 18.77 0.91 19.22
N LEU A 127 17.79 1.57 18.58
CA LEU A 127 17.27 2.88 18.99
C LEU A 127 16.07 2.79 19.94
N ALA A 128 15.49 1.61 20.12
CA ALA A 128 14.37 1.36 21.02
C ALA A 128 14.79 0.36 22.10
N ASN A 129 15.03 0.85 23.30
CA ASN A 129 15.11 0.03 24.50
C ASN A 129 13.79 0.17 25.27
N PHE A 130 12.78 -0.64 24.93
CA PHE A 130 11.61 -0.73 25.77
C PHE A 130 11.88 -1.70 26.91
N PRO A 131 11.63 -1.30 28.18
CA PRO A 131 11.65 -2.22 29.26
C PRO A 131 10.69 -3.36 28.97
N SER A 132 11.19 -4.58 28.99
CA SER A 132 10.42 -5.80 28.79
C SER A 132 9.31 -5.86 29.83
N GLY A 133 8.06 -5.65 29.42
CA GLY A 133 6.91 -5.89 30.29
C GLY A 133 5.71 -4.97 30.12
N GLU A 134 5.81 -3.83 29.49
CA GLU A 134 4.61 -3.03 29.25
C GLU A 134 3.94 -3.40 27.92
N PRO A 135 2.67 -3.85 27.95
CA PRO A 135 1.94 -4.09 26.73
C PRO A 135 1.74 -2.76 25.99
N ILE A 136 2.22 -2.69 24.75
CA ILE A 136 1.90 -1.55 23.88
C ILE A 136 0.39 -1.59 23.65
N HIS A 137 -0.33 -0.71 24.32
CA HIS A 137 -1.73 -0.46 24.01
C HIS A 137 -1.83 0.18 22.62
N VAL A 138 -1.85 -0.67 21.59
CA VAL A 138 -2.24 -0.25 20.24
C VAL A 138 -3.71 0.13 20.34
N ARG A 139 -3.98 1.43 20.48
CA ARG A 139 -5.36 1.92 20.35
C ARG A 139 -5.86 1.45 19.01
N SER A 140 -6.93 0.66 19.02
CA SER A 140 -7.58 0.15 17.82
C SER A 140 -7.87 1.33 16.89
N PHE A 141 -7.30 1.30 15.70
CA PHE A 141 -7.60 2.26 14.65
C PHE A 141 -9.07 2.08 14.27
N ARG A 142 -9.93 2.99 14.70
CA ARG A 142 -11.25 3.12 14.09
C ARG A 142 -11.03 3.74 12.70
N CYS A 143 -11.08 2.91 11.66
CA CYS A 143 -11.33 3.41 10.32
C CYS A 143 -12.71 4.06 10.34
N TYR A 144 -12.77 5.36 10.21
CA TYR A 144 -14.02 6.06 9.94
C TYR A 144 -14.44 5.71 8.51
N LEU A 145 -15.28 4.68 8.40
CA LEU A 145 -16.11 4.46 7.24
C LEU A 145 -17.35 5.34 7.44
N SER A 146 -17.34 6.50 6.84
CA SER A 146 -18.53 7.31 6.60
C SER A 146 -18.54 7.78 5.17
#